data_44c973cf9d528d63ef75b02958bcc8f9
#
_entry.id   44c973cf9d528d63ef75b02958bcc8f9
#
_cell.length_a   1.000
_cell.length_b   1.000
_cell.length_c   1.000
_cell.angle_alpha   90.00
_cell.angle_beta   90.00
_cell.angle_gamma   90.00
#
_symmetry.space_group_name_H-M   'P 1'
#
loop_
_entity.id
_entity.type
_entity.pdbx_description
1 polymer ?
#
loop_
_entity_poly.entity_id
_entity_poly.type
_entity_poly.pdbx_seq_one_letter_code
_entity_poly.pdbx_strand_id
1 'polypeptide(L)'
;VFCCAASGLPVFASEDLVASTTGWPSFERPISEDHVIYRPDGGEREVLCAASRTHLGHAIAEGARLRYCINAAALTVNRIPRPVASADVPPSLENALRRRELSTARFAMGCYWHVQDLFSKVPGVISTTAGFLQGAEAVELMYDQQVVGYEELVELFFASHDPSAFRAVGEKGPGGKYRCEIYALDDDQRATAETVRARVADVATPVLSADAPFEPAPAEEQDYYRRRRGDQPEKWPLAALAALPVKLED
;
A
#
# COMPACT_ATOMS: atom_id res chain seq x y z
N VAL A 1 17.32 16.74 8.85
CA VAL A 1 16.07 16.58 8.10
C VAL A 1 15.17 15.60 8.84
N PHE A 2 13.88 15.92 8.93
CA PHE A 2 12.85 15.06 9.50
C PHE A 2 12.13 14.34 8.36
N CYS A 3 12.12 13.01 8.43
CA CYS A 3 11.49 12.14 7.43
C CYS A 3 10.25 11.47 8.01
N CYS A 4 9.27 11.19 7.17
CA CYS A 4 8.14 10.36 7.57
C CYS A 4 8.63 8.98 8.01
N ALA A 5 8.25 8.54 9.20
CA ALA A 5 8.69 7.26 9.76
C ALA A 5 8.23 6.05 8.94
N ALA A 6 7.08 6.17 8.25
CA ALA A 6 6.51 5.08 7.48
C ALA A 6 7.10 4.94 6.07
N SER A 7 7.52 6.05 5.43
CA SER A 7 7.98 6.04 4.04
C SER A 7 9.42 6.45 3.83
N GLY A 8 10.06 7.05 4.85
CA GLY A 8 11.37 7.68 4.72
C GLY A 8 11.37 8.99 3.92
N LEU A 9 10.21 9.46 3.42
CA LEU A 9 10.13 10.71 2.68
C LEU A 9 10.56 11.88 3.58
N PRO A 10 11.54 12.73 3.16
CA PRO A 10 11.87 13.96 3.85
C PRO A 10 10.66 14.90 3.86
N VAL A 11 10.18 15.31 5.01
CA VAL A 11 8.98 16.15 5.13
C VAL A 11 9.23 17.52 5.71
N PHE A 12 10.16 17.64 6.68
CA PHE A 12 10.50 18.92 7.30
C PHE A 12 12.01 19.10 7.47
N ALA A 13 12.47 20.34 7.37
CA ALA A 13 13.86 20.68 7.61
C ALA A 13 14.08 21.18 9.06
N SER A 14 15.27 20.93 9.61
CA SER A 14 15.62 21.41 10.97
C SER A 14 15.74 22.92 11.05
N GLU A 15 16.01 23.59 9.94
CA GLU A 15 16.07 25.04 9.84
C GLU A 15 14.68 25.71 9.92
N ASP A 16 13.62 24.98 9.60
CA ASP A 16 12.24 25.45 9.68
C ASP A 16 11.58 25.10 11.02
N LEU A 17 12.34 24.50 11.96
CA LEU A 17 11.84 24.18 13.31
C LEU A 17 11.63 25.47 14.10
N VAL A 18 10.45 25.59 14.68
CA VAL A 18 10.09 26.75 15.52
C VAL A 18 9.83 26.33 16.97
N ALA A 19 9.99 27.28 17.89
CA ALA A 19 9.67 27.06 19.30
C ALA A 19 8.17 26.71 19.44
N SER A 20 7.88 25.69 20.21
CA SER A 20 6.51 25.23 20.47
C SER A 20 6.29 25.10 21.97
N THR A 21 5.16 25.61 22.44
CA THR A 21 4.70 25.46 23.83
C THR A 21 3.86 24.19 24.03
N THR A 22 3.55 23.46 22.95
CA THR A 22 2.69 22.28 22.98
C THR A 22 3.44 20.98 23.29
N GLY A 23 4.79 21.03 23.26
CA GLY A 23 5.63 19.84 23.40
C GLY A 23 5.78 19.03 22.10
N TRP A 24 5.10 19.44 21.02
CA TRP A 24 5.15 18.80 19.69
C TRP A 24 6.14 19.55 18.80
N PRO A 25 6.94 18.85 17.99
CA PRO A 25 7.76 19.50 16.97
C PRO A 25 6.91 20.39 16.08
N SER A 26 7.31 21.63 15.94
CA SER A 26 6.58 22.60 15.12
C SER A 26 7.49 23.19 14.05
N PHE A 27 6.94 23.37 12.84
CA PHE A 27 7.70 23.86 11.69
C PHE A 27 6.95 25.00 10.99
N GLU A 28 7.70 25.89 10.34
CA GLU A 28 7.11 27.00 9.57
C GLU A 28 6.57 26.52 8.21
N ARG A 29 7.19 25.48 7.63
CA ARG A 29 6.82 24.94 6.30
C ARG A 29 7.34 23.51 6.14
N PRO A 30 6.76 22.73 5.24
CA PRO A 30 7.36 21.50 4.77
C PRO A 30 8.56 21.79 3.86
N ILE A 31 9.45 20.82 3.65
CA ILE A 31 10.54 20.90 2.66
C ILE A 31 9.98 21.16 1.25
N SER A 32 8.85 20.57 0.93
CA SER A 32 8.09 20.82 -0.30
C SER A 32 6.61 20.63 0.00
N GLU A 33 5.76 21.47 -0.59
CA GLU A 33 4.30 21.29 -0.55
C GLU A 33 3.88 19.96 -1.19
N ASP A 34 4.66 19.40 -2.11
CA ASP A 34 4.43 18.11 -2.73
C ASP A 34 4.73 16.91 -1.80
N HIS A 35 5.35 17.13 -0.66
CA HIS A 35 5.66 16.08 0.31
C HIS A 35 4.56 15.86 1.34
N VAL A 36 3.56 16.75 1.35
CA VAL A 36 2.44 16.71 2.27
C VAL A 36 1.11 16.79 1.52
N ILE A 37 0.08 16.28 2.15
CA ILE A 37 -1.31 16.37 1.67
C ILE A 37 -2.13 16.99 2.80
N TYR A 38 -3.03 17.87 2.43
CA TYR A 38 -3.92 18.50 3.38
C TYR A 38 -5.32 17.91 3.28
N ARG A 39 -5.92 17.66 4.44
CA ARG A 39 -7.31 17.27 4.56
C ARG A 39 -8.01 18.19 5.57
N PRO A 40 -9.21 18.73 5.29
CA PRO A 40 -9.96 19.53 6.26
C PRO A 40 -10.26 18.71 7.52
N ASP A 41 -10.01 19.28 8.70
CA ASP A 41 -10.29 18.67 9.99
C ASP A 41 -10.66 19.75 11.03
N GLY A 42 -11.94 19.87 11.39
CA GLY A 42 -12.42 20.71 12.49
C GLY A 42 -12.04 22.20 12.47
N GLY A 43 -11.74 22.77 11.30
CA GLY A 43 -11.27 24.15 11.15
C GLY A 43 -9.75 24.26 11.00
N GLU A 44 -9.02 23.19 11.19
CA GLU A 44 -7.60 23.02 10.92
C GLU A 44 -7.38 22.23 9.62
N ARG A 45 -6.13 22.01 9.25
CA ARG A 45 -5.77 21.16 8.13
C ARG A 45 -4.94 19.99 8.65
N GLU A 46 -5.48 18.78 8.59
CA GLU A 46 -4.68 17.59 8.83
C GLU A 46 -3.58 17.49 7.77
N VAL A 47 -2.37 17.19 8.21
CA VAL A 47 -1.19 17.01 7.36
C VAL A 47 -0.86 15.53 7.28
N LEU A 48 -0.89 14.98 6.08
CA LEU A 48 -0.54 13.60 5.78
C LEU A 48 0.76 13.57 4.97
N CYS A 49 1.55 12.53 5.15
CA CYS A 49 2.68 12.25 4.27
C CYS A 49 2.18 11.94 2.86
N ALA A 50 2.71 12.61 1.85
CA ALA A 50 2.29 12.40 0.46
C ALA A 50 2.55 10.98 -0.03
N ALA A 51 3.63 10.33 0.41
CA ALA A 51 4.01 9.00 -0.03
C ALA A 51 3.23 7.88 0.68
N SER A 52 3.07 7.95 2.01
CA SER A 52 2.48 6.87 2.81
C SER A 52 1.05 7.13 3.27
N ARG A 53 0.53 8.35 3.06
CA ARG A 53 -0.74 8.81 3.62
C ARG A 53 -0.81 8.77 5.15
N THR A 54 0.31 8.54 5.81
CA THR A 54 0.41 8.54 7.27
C THR A 54 0.07 9.93 7.81
N HIS A 55 -0.74 9.97 8.84
CA HIS A 55 -0.99 11.19 9.60
C HIS A 55 0.31 11.72 10.20
N LEU A 56 0.69 12.95 9.85
CA LEU A 56 1.86 13.63 10.38
C LEU A 56 1.50 14.59 11.52
N GLY A 57 0.36 15.23 11.45
CA GLY A 57 -0.10 16.24 12.39
C GLY A 57 -1.08 17.21 11.76
N HIS A 58 -1.04 18.48 12.17
CA HIS A 58 -1.95 19.51 11.67
C HIS A 58 -1.18 20.79 11.28
N ALA A 59 -1.70 21.47 10.27
CA ALA A 59 -1.31 22.82 9.90
C ALA A 59 -2.36 23.80 10.46
N ILE A 60 -1.92 24.64 11.37
CA ILE A 60 -2.74 25.57 12.15
C ILE A 60 -2.49 26.99 11.62
N ALA A 61 -3.55 27.74 11.36
CA ALA A 61 -3.45 29.11 10.90
C ALA A 61 -3.04 30.05 12.06
N GLU A 62 -1.94 30.74 11.89
CA GLU A 62 -1.49 31.81 12.79
C GLU A 62 -1.38 33.13 12.01
N GLY A 63 -2.50 33.84 11.95
CA GLY A 63 -2.61 35.04 11.10
C GLY A 63 -2.47 34.69 9.62
N ALA A 64 -1.48 35.27 8.92
CA ALA A 64 -1.21 35.00 7.52
C ALA A 64 -0.28 33.80 7.26
N ARG A 65 0.15 33.09 8.30
CA ARG A 65 1.08 31.95 8.22
C ARG A 65 0.41 30.67 8.68
N LEU A 66 0.98 29.54 8.25
CA LEU A 66 0.66 28.22 8.79
C LEU A 66 1.78 27.80 9.73
N ARG A 67 1.42 27.18 10.85
CA ARG A 67 2.33 26.46 11.71
C ARG A 67 2.01 24.98 11.66
N TYR A 68 2.98 24.17 11.37
CA TYR A 68 2.87 22.71 11.28
C TYR A 68 3.19 22.08 12.62
N CYS A 69 2.18 21.64 13.35
CA CYS A 69 2.30 20.94 14.63
C CYS A 69 2.31 19.44 14.35
N ILE A 70 3.48 18.81 14.46
CA ILE A 70 3.70 17.46 13.90
C ILE A 70 3.93 16.44 15.02
N ASN A 71 3.35 15.27 14.86
CA ASN A 71 3.53 14.15 15.79
C ASN A 71 4.97 13.62 15.69
N ALA A 72 5.73 13.72 16.80
CA ALA A 72 7.10 13.23 16.85
C ALA A 72 7.23 11.73 16.51
N ALA A 73 6.22 10.92 16.85
CA ALA A 73 6.20 9.49 16.53
C ALA A 73 6.03 9.19 15.03
N ALA A 74 5.52 10.16 14.25
CA ALA A 74 5.41 10.06 12.81
C ALA A 74 6.70 10.45 12.06
N LEU A 75 7.75 10.87 12.79
CA LEU A 75 9.00 11.38 12.23
C LEU A 75 10.19 10.52 12.65
N THR A 76 11.13 10.38 11.71
CA THR A 76 12.51 9.93 11.98
C THR A 76 13.48 11.07 11.66
N VAL A 77 14.57 11.18 12.42
CA VAL A 77 15.60 12.21 12.18
C VAL A 77 16.73 11.60 11.35
N ASN A 78 16.91 12.09 10.13
CA ASN A 78 18.08 11.77 9.34
C ASN A 78 19.17 12.85 9.60
N ARG A 79 20.27 12.45 10.22
CA ARG A 79 21.37 13.34 10.63
C ARG A 79 22.37 13.67 9.51
N ILE A 80 22.05 13.45 8.26
CA ILE A 80 22.93 13.84 7.16
C ILE A 80 22.82 15.36 6.99
N PRO A 81 23.87 16.15 7.28
CA PRO A 81 23.87 17.57 7.00
C PRO A 81 24.09 17.71 5.49
N ARG A 82 23.03 17.89 4.74
CA ARG A 82 23.11 18.24 3.34
C ARG A 82 22.33 19.53 3.10
N PRO A 83 22.98 20.60 2.58
CA PRO A 83 22.23 21.71 2.01
C PRO A 83 21.40 21.11 0.87
N VAL A 84 20.10 21.23 0.94
CA VAL A 84 19.21 20.82 -0.17
C VAL A 84 19.40 21.86 -1.25
N ALA A 85 20.30 21.58 -2.20
CA ALA A 85 20.34 22.35 -3.43
C ALA A 85 18.98 22.15 -4.15
N SER A 86 18.49 23.19 -4.83
CA SER A 86 17.20 23.14 -5.55
C SER A 86 17.08 21.98 -6.56
N ALA A 87 18.23 21.39 -6.95
CA ALA A 87 18.31 20.18 -7.78
C ALA A 87 18.01 18.87 -7.03
N ASP A 88 18.03 18.89 -5.68
CA ASP A 88 17.76 17.73 -4.83
C ASP A 88 16.33 17.75 -4.22
N VAL A 89 15.51 18.76 -4.56
CA VAL A 89 14.10 18.77 -4.25
C VAL A 89 13.46 17.67 -5.09
N PRO A 90 12.86 16.62 -4.47
CA PRO A 90 12.17 15.63 -5.28
C PRO A 90 11.11 16.33 -6.12
N PRO A 91 10.91 15.89 -7.33
CA PRO A 91 9.89 16.46 -8.20
C PRO A 91 8.54 16.41 -7.50
N SER A 92 7.60 17.25 -7.94
CA SER A 92 6.24 17.33 -7.43
C SER A 92 5.66 15.94 -7.14
N LEU A 93 4.77 15.84 -6.17
CA LEU A 93 4.09 14.56 -5.87
C LEU A 93 3.56 13.90 -7.13
N GLU A 94 3.05 14.69 -8.07
CA GLU A 94 2.58 14.21 -9.37
C GLU A 94 3.72 13.59 -10.19
N ASN A 95 4.90 14.17 -10.18
CA ASN A 95 6.09 13.63 -10.80
C ASN A 95 6.72 12.48 -10.01
N ALA A 96 6.59 12.48 -8.67
CA ALA A 96 7.01 11.36 -7.83
C ALA A 96 6.06 10.17 -7.98
N LEU A 97 4.75 10.42 -8.11
CA LEU A 97 3.75 9.41 -8.44
C LEU A 97 3.88 8.91 -9.88
N ARG A 98 4.26 9.79 -10.84
CA ARG A 98 4.53 9.40 -12.23
C ARG A 98 5.85 8.63 -12.39
N ARG A 99 6.83 8.83 -11.48
CA ARG A 99 8.10 8.07 -11.47
C ARG A 99 7.99 6.78 -10.67
N ARG A 100 7.04 6.67 -9.74
CA ARG A 100 6.62 5.40 -9.20
C ARG A 100 5.81 4.73 -10.30
N GLU A 101 6.32 3.66 -10.81
CA GLU A 101 5.57 2.78 -11.70
C GLU A 101 4.52 2.06 -10.87
N LEU A 102 3.51 2.83 -10.42
CA LEU A 102 2.39 2.29 -9.68
C LEU A 102 1.54 1.46 -10.63
N SER A 103 1.23 0.27 -10.21
CA SER A 103 0.36 -0.64 -10.93
C SER A 103 -0.71 -1.20 -10.02
N THR A 104 -1.70 -1.82 -10.63
CA THR A 104 -2.82 -2.47 -9.94
C THR A 104 -2.78 -3.96 -10.20
N ALA A 105 -3.09 -4.78 -9.20
CA ALA A 105 -3.30 -6.21 -9.33
C ALA A 105 -4.60 -6.62 -8.64
N ARG A 106 -5.24 -7.69 -9.09
CA ARG A 106 -6.51 -8.18 -8.55
C ARG A 106 -6.47 -9.67 -8.34
N PHE A 107 -6.76 -10.09 -7.11
CA PHE A 107 -6.72 -11.48 -6.70
C PHE A 107 -7.97 -11.87 -5.91
N ALA A 108 -8.53 -13.03 -6.22
CA ALA A 108 -9.51 -13.72 -5.39
C ALA A 108 -8.88 -14.98 -4.80
N MET A 109 -8.93 -15.16 -3.49
CA MET A 109 -8.29 -16.26 -2.77
C MET A 109 -9.12 -16.61 -1.52
N GLY A 110 -10.41 -16.85 -1.73
CA GLY A 110 -11.34 -17.07 -0.64
C GLY A 110 -11.79 -15.78 0.04
N CYS A 111 -11.88 -15.78 1.38
CA CYS A 111 -12.36 -14.62 2.13
C CYS A 111 -11.41 -13.40 1.99
N TYR A 112 -11.92 -12.31 1.44
CA TYR A 112 -11.13 -11.09 1.17
C TYR A 112 -10.49 -10.44 2.40
N TRP A 113 -11.00 -10.67 3.62
CA TRP A 113 -10.36 -10.14 4.83
C TRP A 113 -8.95 -10.70 5.05
N HIS A 114 -8.78 -12.01 4.80
CA HIS A 114 -7.46 -12.67 4.89
C HIS A 114 -6.54 -12.19 3.76
N VAL A 115 -7.07 -12.10 2.55
CA VAL A 115 -6.32 -11.68 1.37
C VAL A 115 -5.86 -10.23 1.53
N GLN A 116 -6.74 -9.35 1.99
CA GLN A 116 -6.41 -7.95 2.28
C GLN A 116 -5.33 -7.84 3.36
N ASP A 117 -5.48 -8.57 4.47
CA ASP A 117 -4.48 -8.57 5.56
C ASP A 117 -3.13 -9.11 5.09
N LEU A 118 -3.12 -10.17 4.29
CA LEU A 118 -1.92 -10.76 3.71
C LEU A 118 -1.15 -9.74 2.86
N PHE A 119 -1.78 -9.25 1.81
CA PHE A 119 -1.11 -8.35 0.86
C PHE A 119 -0.80 -6.98 1.45
N SER A 120 -1.55 -6.50 2.45
CA SER A 120 -1.24 -5.26 3.15
C SER A 120 0.13 -5.26 3.83
N LYS A 121 0.70 -6.44 4.12
CA LYS A 121 2.01 -6.61 4.75
C LYS A 121 3.17 -6.65 3.75
N VAL A 122 2.87 -6.79 2.46
CA VAL A 122 3.91 -6.89 1.41
C VAL A 122 4.60 -5.54 1.25
N PRO A 123 5.94 -5.47 1.32
CA PRO A 123 6.68 -4.26 0.96
C PRO A 123 6.38 -3.88 -0.49
N GLY A 124 6.20 -2.59 -0.76
CA GLY A 124 5.82 -2.11 -2.09
C GLY A 124 4.31 -2.07 -2.35
N VAL A 125 3.48 -2.83 -1.64
CA VAL A 125 2.03 -2.66 -1.71
C VAL A 125 1.64 -1.38 -0.96
N ILE A 126 1.08 -0.43 -1.70
CA ILE A 126 0.71 0.90 -1.21
C ILE A 126 -0.67 0.88 -0.54
N SER A 127 -1.64 0.23 -1.20
CA SER A 127 -3.00 0.08 -0.68
C SER A 127 -3.63 -1.23 -1.11
N THR A 128 -4.60 -1.67 -0.32
CA THR A 128 -5.42 -2.85 -0.60
C THR A 128 -6.88 -2.48 -0.39
N THR A 129 -7.74 -2.91 -1.30
CA THR A 129 -9.19 -2.72 -1.21
C THR A 129 -9.89 -4.06 -1.32
N ALA A 130 -10.63 -4.46 -0.30
CA ALA A 130 -11.50 -5.64 -0.37
C ALA A 130 -12.76 -5.32 -1.18
N GLY A 131 -13.26 -6.29 -1.92
CA GLY A 131 -14.43 -6.07 -2.76
C GLY A 131 -14.87 -7.32 -3.51
N PHE A 132 -15.58 -7.09 -4.61
CA PHE A 132 -16.10 -8.14 -5.47
C PHE A 132 -15.68 -7.91 -6.92
N LEU A 133 -15.34 -8.99 -7.59
CA LEU A 133 -15.09 -9.00 -9.02
C LEU A 133 -15.72 -10.25 -9.63
N GLN A 134 -16.59 -10.05 -10.62
CA GLN A 134 -17.34 -11.13 -11.26
C GLN A 134 -18.04 -12.08 -10.26
N GLY A 135 -18.51 -11.52 -9.12
CA GLY A 135 -19.19 -12.26 -8.05
C GLY A 135 -18.28 -13.07 -7.12
N ALA A 136 -16.95 -12.99 -7.27
CA ALA A 136 -15.99 -13.51 -6.30
C ALA A 136 -15.61 -12.43 -5.28
N GLU A 137 -15.36 -12.83 -4.02
CA GLU A 137 -14.65 -11.98 -3.08
C GLU A 137 -13.20 -11.82 -3.57
N ALA A 138 -12.78 -10.58 -3.78
CA ALA A 138 -11.49 -10.25 -4.35
C ALA A 138 -10.85 -9.06 -3.63
N VAL A 139 -9.56 -8.89 -3.83
CA VAL A 139 -8.81 -7.74 -3.35
C VAL A 139 -8.12 -7.06 -4.53
N GLU A 140 -8.28 -5.74 -4.61
CA GLU A 140 -7.50 -4.89 -5.49
C GLU A 140 -6.31 -4.34 -4.74
N LEU A 141 -5.13 -4.45 -5.34
CA LEU A 141 -3.87 -3.94 -4.81
C LEU A 141 -3.39 -2.78 -5.68
N MET A 142 -2.88 -1.72 -5.04
CA MET A 142 -2.01 -0.76 -5.69
C MET A 142 -0.59 -0.98 -5.17
N TYR A 143 0.38 -1.14 -6.05
CA TYR A 143 1.76 -1.45 -5.68
C TYR A 143 2.78 -0.68 -6.50
N ASP A 144 3.97 -0.49 -5.93
CA ASP A 144 5.13 0.16 -6.54
C ASP A 144 6.00 -0.91 -7.21
N GLN A 145 6.01 -0.94 -8.54
CA GLN A 145 6.75 -1.93 -9.33
C GLN A 145 8.28 -1.85 -9.14
N GLN A 146 8.79 -0.73 -8.60
CA GLN A 146 10.21 -0.61 -8.26
C GLN A 146 10.57 -1.33 -6.95
N VAL A 147 9.58 -1.73 -6.15
CA VAL A 147 9.78 -2.39 -4.85
C VAL A 147 9.34 -3.84 -4.88
N VAL A 148 8.24 -4.15 -5.54
CA VAL A 148 7.70 -5.50 -5.72
C VAL A 148 7.11 -5.65 -7.11
N GLY A 149 7.52 -6.67 -7.86
CA GLY A 149 7.00 -6.96 -9.19
C GLY A 149 5.67 -7.72 -9.15
N TYR A 150 4.96 -7.70 -10.27
CA TYR A 150 3.72 -8.47 -10.40
C TYR A 150 3.95 -9.98 -10.28
N GLU A 151 5.08 -10.49 -10.78
CA GLU A 151 5.48 -11.89 -10.67
C GLU A 151 5.57 -12.33 -9.21
N GLU A 152 6.24 -11.55 -8.36
CA GLU A 152 6.37 -11.81 -6.92
C GLU A 152 5.02 -11.81 -6.19
N LEU A 153 4.10 -10.95 -6.61
CA LEU A 153 2.73 -10.93 -6.07
C LEU A 153 1.95 -12.19 -6.45
N VAL A 154 2.11 -12.68 -7.68
CA VAL A 154 1.51 -13.94 -8.15
C VAL A 154 2.14 -15.15 -7.46
N GLU A 155 3.45 -15.15 -7.26
CA GLU A 155 4.15 -16.20 -6.49
C GLU A 155 3.63 -16.26 -5.05
N LEU A 156 3.49 -15.10 -4.39
CA LEU A 156 2.90 -15.02 -3.05
C LEU A 156 1.45 -15.53 -3.04
N PHE A 157 0.66 -15.18 -4.06
CA PHE A 157 -0.70 -15.68 -4.20
C PHE A 157 -0.73 -17.21 -4.18
N PHE A 158 0.07 -17.88 -5.02
CA PHE A 158 0.12 -19.35 -5.07
C PHE A 158 0.72 -19.98 -3.81
N ALA A 159 1.67 -19.32 -3.16
CA ALA A 159 2.26 -19.80 -1.90
C ALA A 159 1.31 -19.72 -0.70
N SER A 160 0.23 -18.93 -0.80
CA SER A 160 -0.63 -18.59 0.34
C SER A 160 -1.92 -19.41 0.43
N HIS A 161 -2.17 -20.30 -0.53
CA HIS A 161 -3.34 -21.19 -0.51
C HIS A 161 -3.00 -22.52 -1.19
N ASP A 162 -3.94 -23.47 -1.13
CA ASP A 162 -3.85 -24.71 -1.91
C ASP A 162 -4.27 -24.43 -3.35
N PRO A 163 -3.34 -24.38 -4.32
CA PRO A 163 -3.65 -24.04 -5.70
C PRO A 163 -4.45 -25.13 -6.44
N SER A 164 -4.50 -26.37 -5.92
CA SER A 164 -5.31 -27.46 -6.46
C SER A 164 -6.80 -27.31 -6.12
N ALA A 165 -7.10 -26.48 -5.11
CA ALA A 165 -8.46 -26.23 -4.67
C ALA A 165 -9.03 -25.01 -5.40
N PHE A 166 -9.91 -25.25 -6.38
CA PHE A 166 -10.65 -24.19 -7.07
C PHE A 166 -11.58 -23.40 -6.13
N ARG A 167 -11.78 -23.84 -4.90
CA ARG A 167 -12.77 -23.28 -3.97
C ARG A 167 -12.22 -23.05 -2.59
N ALA A 168 -12.71 -22.00 -1.97
CA ALA A 168 -12.59 -21.81 -0.55
C ALA A 168 -13.55 -22.69 0.24
N VAL A 169 -13.16 -22.88 1.47
CA VAL A 169 -13.86 -23.69 2.47
C VAL A 169 -15.30 -23.21 2.66
N GLY A 170 -16.26 -24.11 2.55
CA GLY A 170 -17.64 -23.92 3.00
C GLY A 170 -18.71 -23.74 1.93
N GLU A 171 -18.38 -23.57 0.64
CA GLU A 171 -19.37 -23.50 -0.43
C GLU A 171 -19.43 -24.78 -1.26
N LYS A 172 -20.66 -25.21 -1.58
CA LYS A 172 -20.91 -26.41 -2.39
C LYS A 172 -20.94 -26.03 -3.87
N GLY A 173 -19.91 -26.38 -4.62
CA GLY A 173 -19.88 -26.32 -6.09
C GLY A 173 -18.97 -25.25 -6.68
N PRO A 174 -18.69 -25.33 -8.00
CA PRO A 174 -17.96 -24.31 -8.74
C PRO A 174 -18.87 -23.10 -8.92
N GLY A 175 -18.52 -21.95 -8.35
CA GLY A 175 -19.27 -20.70 -8.56
C GLY A 175 -19.61 -19.92 -7.31
N GLY A 176 -19.16 -20.35 -6.15
CA GLY A 176 -19.31 -19.58 -4.92
C GLY A 176 -18.47 -18.28 -4.90
N LYS A 177 -18.79 -17.38 -3.98
CA LYS A 177 -18.07 -16.11 -3.86
C LYS A 177 -16.61 -16.26 -3.38
N TYR A 178 -16.22 -17.41 -2.85
CA TYR A 178 -14.90 -17.69 -2.30
C TYR A 178 -14.00 -18.47 -3.28
N ARG A 179 -13.98 -18.10 -4.55
CA ARG A 179 -13.15 -18.73 -5.58
C ARG A 179 -11.69 -18.28 -5.47
N CYS A 180 -10.77 -19.10 -6.01
CA CYS A 180 -9.37 -18.74 -6.20
C CYS A 180 -9.16 -18.40 -7.68
N GLU A 181 -8.92 -17.13 -7.97
CA GLU A 181 -8.84 -16.60 -9.34
C GLU A 181 -7.82 -15.45 -9.40
N ILE A 182 -7.05 -15.37 -10.48
CA ILE A 182 -6.20 -14.22 -10.81
C ILE A 182 -6.92 -13.43 -11.91
N TYR A 183 -7.05 -12.12 -11.73
CA TYR A 183 -7.67 -11.25 -12.72
C TYR A 183 -6.61 -10.33 -13.35
N ALA A 184 -6.20 -10.67 -14.57
CA ALA A 184 -5.24 -9.88 -15.33
C ALA A 184 -5.90 -8.62 -15.91
N LEU A 185 -5.27 -7.47 -15.70
CA LEU A 185 -5.74 -6.17 -16.18
C LEU A 185 -5.25 -5.86 -17.60
N ASP A 186 -4.18 -6.53 -18.02
CA ASP A 186 -3.56 -6.38 -19.34
C ASP A 186 -2.90 -7.70 -19.80
N ASP A 187 -2.36 -7.71 -21.01
CA ASP A 187 -1.71 -8.88 -21.59
C ASP A 187 -0.39 -9.24 -20.91
N ASP A 188 0.35 -8.26 -20.38
CA ASP A 188 1.62 -8.48 -19.67
C ASP A 188 1.36 -9.16 -18.33
N GLN A 189 0.35 -8.72 -17.59
CA GLN A 189 -0.10 -9.39 -16.36
C GLN A 189 -0.58 -10.80 -16.65
N ARG A 190 -1.35 -11.00 -17.72
CA ARG A 190 -1.81 -12.32 -18.13
C ARG A 190 -0.64 -13.26 -18.43
N ALA A 191 0.31 -12.81 -19.24
CA ALA A 191 1.48 -13.61 -19.63
C ALA A 191 2.33 -13.97 -18.41
N THR A 192 2.54 -13.02 -17.50
CA THR A 192 3.28 -13.24 -16.25
C THR A 192 2.56 -14.24 -15.35
N ALA A 193 1.25 -14.04 -15.12
CA ALA A 193 0.46 -14.94 -14.27
C ALA A 193 0.41 -16.38 -14.82
N GLU A 194 0.26 -16.55 -16.12
CA GLU A 194 0.30 -17.88 -16.75
C GLU A 194 1.69 -18.52 -16.69
N THR A 195 2.75 -17.72 -16.79
CA THR A 195 4.14 -18.21 -16.63
C THR A 195 4.38 -18.73 -15.22
N VAL A 196 3.96 -18.00 -14.19
CA VAL A 196 4.07 -18.46 -12.79
C VAL A 196 3.18 -19.66 -12.56
N ARG A 197 1.93 -19.61 -13.05
CA ARG A 197 0.96 -20.71 -12.94
C ARG A 197 1.50 -22.02 -13.51
N ALA A 198 2.21 -21.97 -14.65
CA ALA A 198 2.77 -23.14 -15.30
C ALA A 198 3.89 -23.84 -14.46
N ARG A 199 4.47 -23.13 -13.49
CA ARG A 199 5.48 -23.68 -12.55
C ARG A 199 4.85 -24.30 -11.30
N VAL A 200 3.53 -24.16 -11.11
CA VAL A 200 2.82 -24.68 -9.93
C VAL A 200 2.17 -26.01 -10.26
N ALA A 201 2.46 -27.03 -9.44
CA ALA A 201 1.88 -28.37 -9.62
C ALA A 201 0.38 -28.37 -9.29
N ASP A 202 -0.41 -29.19 -10.01
CA ASP A 202 -1.82 -29.49 -9.76
C ASP A 202 -2.71 -28.24 -9.61
N VAL A 203 -2.44 -27.19 -10.40
CA VAL A 203 -3.11 -25.89 -10.26
C VAL A 203 -4.51 -25.89 -10.91
N ALA A 204 -5.53 -25.57 -10.12
CA ALA A 204 -6.92 -25.39 -10.58
C ALA A 204 -7.29 -23.90 -10.75
N THR A 205 -6.50 -22.99 -10.22
CA THR A 205 -6.75 -21.53 -10.28
C THR A 205 -6.66 -21.00 -11.71
N PRO A 206 -7.72 -20.38 -12.26
CA PRO A 206 -7.68 -19.78 -13.59
C PRO A 206 -7.06 -18.37 -13.55
N VAL A 207 -6.51 -17.93 -14.70
CA VAL A 207 -6.17 -16.55 -15.00
C VAL A 207 -7.23 -15.97 -15.92
N LEU A 208 -8.00 -15.03 -15.44
CA LEU A 208 -9.15 -14.42 -16.11
C LEU A 208 -8.85 -12.98 -16.52
N SER A 209 -9.62 -12.41 -17.46
CA SER A 209 -9.64 -10.97 -17.73
C SER A 209 -10.44 -10.24 -16.65
N ALA A 210 -9.93 -9.07 -16.26
CA ALA A 210 -10.61 -8.15 -15.35
C ALA A 210 -11.61 -7.24 -16.09
N ASP A 211 -12.43 -7.81 -16.99
CA ASP A 211 -13.32 -7.04 -17.86
C ASP A 211 -14.51 -6.40 -17.12
N ALA A 212 -14.84 -6.90 -15.95
CA ALA A 212 -15.87 -6.33 -15.10
C ALA A 212 -15.30 -5.25 -14.16
N PRO A 213 -16.12 -4.25 -13.75
CA PRO A 213 -15.71 -3.31 -12.74
C PRO A 213 -15.46 -4.02 -11.41
N PHE A 214 -14.44 -3.56 -10.67
CA PHE A 214 -14.23 -3.95 -9.30
C PHE A 214 -15.22 -3.19 -8.41
N GLU A 215 -15.97 -3.89 -7.58
CA GLU A 215 -16.95 -3.33 -6.67
C GLU A 215 -16.40 -3.33 -5.24
N PRO A 216 -15.92 -2.19 -4.69
CA PRO A 216 -15.42 -2.15 -3.33
C PRO A 216 -16.45 -2.60 -2.30
N ALA A 217 -16.03 -3.41 -1.34
CA ALA A 217 -16.85 -3.76 -0.19
C ALA A 217 -17.11 -2.52 0.70
N PRO A 218 -18.19 -2.50 1.49
CA PRO A 218 -18.48 -1.42 2.42
C PRO A 218 -17.32 -1.07 3.35
N ALA A 219 -17.25 0.17 3.83
CA ALA A 219 -16.14 0.65 4.64
C ALA A 219 -15.92 -0.18 5.92
N GLU A 220 -17.00 -0.72 6.50
CA GLU A 220 -16.98 -1.59 7.66
C GLU A 220 -16.37 -2.98 7.40
N GLU A 221 -16.26 -3.38 6.14
CA GLU A 221 -15.64 -4.64 5.73
C GLU A 221 -14.14 -4.46 5.39
N GLN A 222 -13.69 -3.22 5.18
CA GLN A 222 -12.30 -2.93 4.88
C GLN A 222 -11.42 -3.10 6.11
N ASP A 223 -10.21 -3.60 5.92
CA ASP A 223 -9.19 -3.76 6.98
C ASP A 223 -9.70 -4.51 8.23
N TYR A 224 -10.54 -5.51 8.04
CA TYR A 224 -11.28 -6.19 9.11
C TYR A 224 -10.38 -6.68 10.25
N TYR A 225 -9.29 -7.35 9.95
CA TYR A 225 -8.37 -7.85 10.98
C TYR A 225 -7.55 -6.74 11.63
N ARG A 226 -7.10 -5.75 10.87
CA ARG A 226 -6.38 -4.60 11.40
C ARG A 226 -7.21 -3.84 12.43
N ARG A 227 -8.48 -3.55 12.10
CA ARG A 227 -9.39 -2.85 13.02
C ARG A 227 -9.69 -3.64 14.29
N ARG A 228 -9.72 -4.96 14.21
CA ARG A 228 -9.94 -5.83 15.40
C ARG A 228 -8.69 -5.96 16.27
N ARG A 229 -7.50 -5.97 15.69
CA ARG A 229 -6.23 -6.01 16.44
C ARG A 229 -5.84 -4.64 16.98
N GLY A 230 -6.33 -3.56 16.38
CA GLY A 230 -5.97 -2.19 16.77
C GLY A 230 -4.55 -1.77 16.39
N ASP A 231 -3.92 -2.51 15.46
CA ASP A 231 -2.55 -2.30 15.03
C ASP A 231 -2.46 -1.90 13.54
N GLN A 232 -1.34 -1.30 13.16
CA GLN A 232 -0.99 -1.15 11.75
C GLN A 232 -0.39 -2.47 11.23
N PRO A 233 -0.60 -2.83 9.95
CA PRO A 233 0.04 -4.00 9.40
C PRO A 233 1.56 -3.82 9.43
N GLU A 234 2.23 -4.65 10.20
CA GLU A 234 3.69 -4.73 10.15
C GLU A 234 4.08 -5.28 8.77
N LYS A 235 4.87 -4.49 8.02
CA LYS A 235 5.38 -4.93 6.73
C LYS A 235 6.41 -6.02 6.93
N TRP A 236 6.36 -7.04 6.10
CA TRP A 236 7.38 -8.07 6.08
C TRP A 236 8.73 -7.50 5.63
N PRO A 237 9.85 -8.01 6.15
CA PRO A 237 11.16 -7.74 5.54
C PRO A 237 11.15 -8.21 4.07
N LEU A 238 11.76 -7.44 3.16
CA LEU A 238 11.85 -7.83 1.73
C LEU A 238 12.41 -9.25 1.54
N ALA A 239 13.36 -9.66 2.38
CA ALA A 239 13.92 -11.01 2.37
C ALA A 239 12.88 -12.11 2.67
N ALA A 240 11.74 -11.79 3.29
CA ALA A 240 10.70 -12.77 3.56
C ALA A 240 9.93 -13.18 2.30
N LEU A 241 9.83 -12.30 1.30
CA LEU A 241 9.24 -12.64 0.00
C LEU A 241 10.06 -13.67 -0.75
N ALA A 242 11.40 -13.55 -0.71
CA ALA A 242 12.31 -14.51 -1.34
C ALA A 242 12.37 -15.88 -0.61
N ALA A 243 11.86 -15.95 0.62
CA ALA A 243 11.87 -17.18 1.43
C ALA A 243 10.51 -17.91 1.42
N LEU A 244 9.54 -17.45 0.64
CA LEU A 244 8.24 -18.11 0.53
C LEU A 244 8.44 -19.52 -0.04
N PRO A 245 7.84 -20.55 0.57
CA PRO A 245 7.95 -21.92 0.08
C PRO A 245 7.00 -22.11 -1.11
N VAL A 246 7.29 -21.43 -2.21
CA VAL A 246 6.66 -21.77 -3.48
C VAL A 246 7.32 -23.08 -3.92
N LYS A 247 6.59 -24.18 -3.90
CA LYS A 247 7.01 -25.42 -4.57
C LYS A 247 6.88 -25.18 -6.07
N LEU A 248 7.83 -24.44 -6.62
CA LEU A 248 8.05 -24.36 -8.05
C LEU A 248 8.79 -25.65 -8.42
N GLU A 249 8.26 -26.42 -9.34
CA GLU A 249 9.02 -27.50 -9.98
C GLU A 249 10.07 -26.83 -10.89
N ASP A 250 11.34 -27.23 -10.74
CA ASP A 250 12.48 -26.78 -11.56
C ASP A 250 12.33 -27.17 -13.04
#